data_a61a61c814dfb892974db1300f64590e
#
_entry.id   a61a61c814dfb892974db1300f64590e
#
_cell.length_a   1.000
_cell.length_b   1.000
_cell.length_c   1.000
_cell.angle_alpha   90.00
_cell.angle_beta   90.00
_cell.angle_gamma   90.00
#
_symmetry.space_group_name_H-M   'P 1'
#
loop_
_entity.id
_entity.type
_entity.pdbx_description
1 polymer ?
#
loop_
_entity_poly.entity_id
_entity_poly.type
_entity_poly.pdbx_seq_one_letter_code
_entity_poly.pdbx_strand_id
1 'polypeptide(L)'
;MAQDTSKDNYEDGMKVRRRVLGDAWVDRSLANRSDFNAEIGRQITSHVWGDIWTRPAIDLKTRRFMTLSIMIALRAWAEFRLHVRSGLATGDLTKDELKEIIMQATAYCGAPAGNHATHEAEEAFKEMAHNVAK
;
A
#
# COMPACT_ATOMS: atom_id res chain seq x y z
N MET A 1 22.57 17.35 24.91
CA MET A 1 21.43 16.46 25.24
C MET A 1 21.14 15.59 24.05
N ALA A 2 21.26 14.30 24.23
CA ALA A 2 20.82 13.38 23.22
C ALA A 2 19.30 13.60 23.04
N GLN A 3 18.88 14.02 21.84
CA GLN A 3 17.46 14.00 21.51
C GLN A 3 17.01 12.56 21.68
N ASP A 4 15.93 12.40 22.40
CA ASP A 4 15.26 11.12 22.48
C ASP A 4 14.80 10.75 21.06
N THR A 5 15.67 10.05 20.33
CA THR A 5 15.38 9.52 19.00
C THR A 5 14.43 8.34 19.06
N SER A 6 14.02 7.95 20.29
CA SER A 6 13.06 6.87 20.50
C SER A 6 11.62 7.35 20.45
N LYS A 7 11.36 8.60 20.00
CA LYS A 7 9.97 9.01 19.78
C LYS A 7 9.35 8.02 18.84
N ASP A 8 8.49 7.23 19.43
CA ASP A 8 7.74 6.19 18.75
C ASP A 8 6.80 6.85 17.74
N ASN A 9 7.13 6.75 16.47
CA ASN A 9 6.31 7.28 15.38
C ASN A 9 5.09 6.38 15.08
N TYR A 10 4.78 5.48 15.98
CA TYR A 10 3.69 4.52 15.81
C TYR A 10 2.34 5.21 15.61
N GLU A 11 2.02 6.20 16.43
CA GLU A 11 0.71 6.89 16.35
C GLU A 11 0.57 7.64 15.02
N ASP A 12 1.59 8.38 14.62
CA ASP A 12 1.59 9.08 13.34
C ASP A 12 1.56 8.09 12.18
N GLY A 13 2.32 7.01 12.29
CA GLY A 13 2.34 5.92 11.32
C GLY A 13 0.99 5.23 11.18
N MET A 14 0.30 4.99 12.30
CA MET A 14 -1.02 4.40 12.29
C MET A 14 -2.04 5.30 11.57
N LYS A 15 -1.99 6.59 11.79
CA LYS A 15 -2.88 7.54 11.10
C LYS A 15 -2.68 7.49 9.59
N VAL A 16 -1.44 7.52 9.12
CA VAL A 16 -1.14 7.47 7.69
C VAL A 16 -1.50 6.09 7.11
N ARG A 17 -1.19 5.02 7.81
CA ARG A 17 -1.54 3.66 7.40
C ARG A 17 -3.05 3.54 7.17
N ARG A 18 -3.85 4.05 8.09
CA ARG A 18 -5.32 4.06 7.97
C ARG A 18 -5.79 4.91 6.81
N ARG A 19 -5.17 6.08 6.61
CA ARG A 19 -5.50 6.96 5.48
C ARG A 19 -5.22 6.29 4.14
N VAL A 20 -4.12 5.55 4.02
CA VAL A 20 -3.66 4.95 2.76
C VAL A 20 -4.34 3.62 2.48
N LEU A 21 -4.50 2.76 3.48
CA LEU A 21 -5.01 1.39 3.32
C LEU A 21 -6.50 1.25 3.66
N GLY A 22 -7.07 2.21 4.39
CA GLY A 22 -8.45 2.17 4.86
C GLY A 22 -8.59 1.52 6.22
N ASP A 23 -9.53 2.03 7.02
CA ASP A 23 -9.75 1.58 8.42
C ASP A 23 -10.14 0.11 8.49
N ALA A 24 -11.00 -0.35 7.61
CA ALA A 24 -11.50 -1.74 7.65
C ALA A 24 -10.37 -2.76 7.50
N TRP A 25 -9.46 -2.51 6.56
CA TRP A 25 -8.32 -3.41 6.35
C TRP A 25 -7.37 -3.38 7.54
N VAL A 26 -7.06 -2.18 8.05
CA VAL A 26 -6.17 -2.01 9.21
C VAL A 26 -6.76 -2.68 10.44
N ASP A 27 -8.06 -2.52 10.68
CA ASP A 27 -8.74 -3.15 11.82
C ASP A 27 -8.65 -4.68 11.73
N ARG A 28 -8.84 -5.27 10.55
CA ARG A 28 -8.68 -6.72 10.36
C ARG A 28 -7.23 -7.15 10.62
N SER A 29 -6.26 -6.38 10.14
CA SER A 29 -4.85 -6.65 10.39
C SER A 29 -4.53 -6.65 11.88
N LEU A 30 -5.05 -5.67 12.62
CA LEU A 30 -4.86 -5.58 14.08
C LEU A 30 -5.56 -6.73 14.81
N ALA A 31 -6.75 -7.13 14.37
CA ALA A 31 -7.48 -8.26 14.95
C ALA A 31 -6.74 -9.60 14.77
N ASN A 32 -5.93 -9.72 13.73
CA ASN A 32 -5.13 -10.92 13.44
C ASN A 32 -3.74 -10.90 14.09
N ARG A 33 -3.47 -9.93 14.96
CA ARG A 33 -2.21 -9.88 15.70
C ARG A 33 -2.09 -11.07 16.66
N SER A 34 -0.87 -11.60 16.72
CA SER A 34 -0.48 -12.69 17.59
C SER A 34 0.77 -12.27 18.39
N ASP A 35 1.14 -13.06 19.37
CA ASP A 35 2.40 -12.83 20.12
C ASP A 35 3.62 -12.85 19.18
N PHE A 36 3.56 -13.64 18.12
CA PHE A 36 4.64 -13.73 17.14
C PHE A 36 4.73 -12.48 16.26
N ASN A 37 3.63 -11.97 15.73
CA ASN A 37 3.65 -10.91 14.72
C ASN A 37 3.45 -9.49 15.27
N ALA A 38 3.06 -9.35 16.55
CA ALA A 38 2.72 -8.04 17.12
C ALA A 38 3.89 -7.06 17.06
N GLU A 39 5.07 -7.49 17.46
CA GLU A 39 6.27 -6.64 17.48
C GLU A 39 6.73 -6.30 16.06
N ILE A 40 6.69 -7.27 15.15
CA ILE A 40 7.02 -7.06 13.73
C ILE A 40 6.07 -6.02 13.12
N GLY A 41 4.77 -6.18 13.36
CA GLY A 41 3.76 -5.24 12.86
C GLY A 41 3.92 -3.84 13.45
N ARG A 42 4.30 -3.75 14.72
CA ARG A 42 4.59 -2.48 15.37
C ARG A 42 5.80 -1.79 14.74
N GLN A 43 6.87 -2.53 14.48
CA GLN A 43 8.06 -2.02 13.82
C GLN A 43 7.73 -1.47 12.43
N ILE A 44 6.96 -2.21 11.63
CA ILE A 44 6.55 -1.78 10.30
C ILE A 44 5.72 -0.49 10.38
N THR A 45 4.77 -0.43 11.31
CA THR A 45 3.94 0.77 11.48
C THR A 45 4.77 1.98 11.88
N SER A 46 5.73 1.82 12.80
CA SER A 46 6.59 2.92 13.25
C SER A 46 7.59 3.35 12.18
N HIS A 47 8.28 2.42 11.55
CA HIS A 47 9.39 2.75 10.64
C HIS A 47 8.96 2.97 9.19
N VAL A 48 8.05 2.17 8.67
CA VAL A 48 7.60 2.36 7.29
C VAL A 48 6.54 3.45 7.23
N TRP A 49 5.47 3.30 7.98
CA TRP A 49 4.37 4.27 7.96
C TRP A 49 4.71 5.54 8.72
N GLY A 50 5.36 5.43 9.86
CA GLY A 50 5.69 6.57 10.71
C GLY A 50 6.89 7.38 10.24
N ASP A 51 7.95 6.73 9.77
CA ASP A 51 9.16 7.44 9.36
C ASP A 51 9.17 7.83 7.88
N ILE A 52 8.55 7.05 7.01
CA ILE A 52 8.64 7.27 5.55
C ILE A 52 7.35 7.87 4.99
N TRP A 53 6.21 7.24 5.21
CA TRP A 53 4.95 7.71 4.62
C TRP A 53 4.47 9.05 5.16
N THR A 54 4.95 9.48 6.31
CA THR A 54 4.65 10.79 6.91
C THR A 54 5.50 11.93 6.33
N ARG A 55 6.54 11.62 5.55
CA ARG A 55 7.45 12.65 5.03
C ARG A 55 6.72 13.54 4.02
N PRO A 56 6.78 14.89 4.20
CA PRO A 56 5.95 15.80 3.39
C PRO A 56 6.55 16.18 2.04
N ALA A 57 7.76 15.75 1.72
CA ALA A 57 8.46 16.15 0.49
C ALA A 57 7.75 15.73 -0.79
N ILE A 58 7.02 14.62 -0.74
CA ILE A 58 6.13 14.17 -1.82
C ILE A 58 4.80 13.77 -1.22
N ASP A 59 3.74 13.82 -2.02
CA ASP A 59 2.40 13.51 -1.52
C ASP A 59 2.14 11.99 -1.44
N LEU A 60 1.04 11.63 -0.81
CA LEU A 60 0.64 10.24 -0.61
C LEU A 60 0.39 9.53 -1.94
N LYS A 61 -0.17 10.24 -2.91
CA LYS A 61 -0.45 9.71 -4.25
C LYS A 61 0.84 9.30 -4.94
N THR A 62 1.87 10.15 -4.91
CA THR A 62 3.19 9.87 -5.48
C THR A 62 3.83 8.65 -4.79
N ARG A 63 3.74 8.57 -3.46
CA ARG A 63 4.25 7.41 -2.72
C ARG A 63 3.56 6.13 -3.14
N ARG A 64 2.24 6.17 -3.32
CA ARG A 64 1.48 5.01 -3.78
C ARG A 64 1.92 4.57 -5.18
N PHE A 65 2.16 5.51 -6.08
CA PHE A 65 2.62 5.19 -7.44
C PHE A 65 3.97 4.47 -7.41
N MET A 66 4.92 4.98 -6.61
CA MET A 66 6.21 4.33 -6.43
C MET A 66 6.06 2.94 -5.81
N THR A 67 5.22 2.83 -4.78
CA THR A 67 4.97 1.56 -4.09
C THR A 67 4.39 0.53 -5.05
N LEU A 68 3.39 0.90 -5.85
CA LEU A 68 2.80 0.00 -6.84
C LEU A 68 3.84 -0.49 -7.85
N SER A 69 4.71 0.40 -8.33
CA SER A 69 5.78 0.04 -9.26
C SER A 69 6.78 -0.93 -8.63
N ILE A 70 7.16 -0.70 -7.38
CA ILE A 70 8.05 -1.58 -6.62
C ILE A 70 7.41 -2.95 -6.41
N MET A 71 6.11 -2.99 -6.07
CA MET A 71 5.38 -4.25 -5.89
C MET A 71 5.34 -5.08 -7.17
N ILE A 72 5.19 -4.43 -8.34
CA ILE A 72 5.27 -5.10 -9.63
C ILE A 72 6.67 -5.70 -9.84
N ALA A 73 7.71 -4.92 -9.60
CA ALA A 73 9.10 -5.37 -9.76
C ALA A 73 9.42 -6.56 -8.84
N LEU A 74 8.95 -6.52 -7.61
CA LEU A 74 9.15 -7.57 -6.61
C LEU A 74 8.17 -8.74 -6.77
N ARG A 75 7.14 -8.60 -7.61
CA ARG A 75 6.04 -9.56 -7.76
C ARG A 75 5.31 -9.81 -6.43
N ALA A 76 5.18 -8.76 -5.62
CA ALA A 76 4.44 -8.80 -4.35
C ALA A 76 2.96 -8.55 -4.61
N TRP A 77 2.28 -9.55 -5.15
CA TRP A 77 0.93 -9.38 -5.72
C TRP A 77 -0.16 -9.13 -4.69
N ALA A 78 -0.05 -9.74 -3.51
CA ALA A 78 -1.03 -9.49 -2.44
C ALA A 78 -1.02 -8.01 -2.03
N GLU A 79 0.17 -7.45 -1.84
CA GLU A 79 0.36 -6.05 -1.48
C GLU A 79 0.00 -5.12 -2.64
N PHE A 80 0.32 -5.52 -3.86
CA PHE A 80 -0.09 -4.80 -5.07
C PHE A 80 -1.62 -4.64 -5.12
N ARG A 81 -2.36 -5.74 -4.96
CA ARG A 81 -3.83 -5.70 -4.95
C ARG A 81 -4.37 -4.84 -3.82
N LEU A 82 -3.76 -4.91 -2.64
CA LEU A 82 -4.16 -4.09 -1.50
C LEU A 82 -4.05 -2.60 -1.84
N HIS A 83 -2.92 -2.17 -2.41
CA HIS A 83 -2.72 -0.76 -2.79
C HIS A 83 -3.60 -0.33 -3.96
N VAL A 84 -3.90 -1.23 -4.89
CA VAL A 84 -4.87 -0.95 -5.97
C VAL A 84 -6.26 -0.69 -5.38
N ARG A 85 -6.77 -1.61 -4.57
CA ARG A 85 -8.09 -1.48 -3.95
C ARG A 85 -8.20 -0.22 -3.09
N SER A 86 -7.23 -0.03 -2.20
CA SER A 86 -7.27 1.12 -1.29
C SER A 86 -7.10 2.44 -2.03
N GLY A 87 -6.26 2.48 -3.05
CA GLY A 87 -6.08 3.69 -3.86
C GLY A 87 -7.35 4.09 -4.61
N LEU A 88 -8.02 3.12 -5.21
CA LEU A 88 -9.30 3.37 -5.89
C LEU A 88 -10.40 3.76 -4.91
N ALA A 89 -10.45 3.13 -3.74
CA ALA A 89 -11.46 3.40 -2.72
C ALA A 89 -11.31 4.80 -2.10
N THR A 90 -10.08 5.27 -1.91
CA THR A 90 -9.81 6.58 -1.32
C THR A 90 -9.82 7.71 -2.36
N GLY A 91 -9.83 7.40 -3.65
CA GLY A 91 -9.72 8.36 -4.73
C GLY A 91 -8.29 8.82 -5.03
N ASP A 92 -7.30 8.22 -4.38
CA ASP A 92 -5.89 8.53 -4.61
C ASP A 92 -5.32 7.87 -5.87
N LEU A 93 -6.08 7.02 -6.51
CA LEU A 93 -5.68 6.29 -7.71
C LEU A 93 -6.89 6.18 -8.64
N THR A 94 -6.67 6.44 -9.92
CA THR A 94 -7.66 6.14 -10.97
C THR A 94 -7.19 4.92 -11.77
N LYS A 95 -8.13 4.28 -12.48
CA LYS A 95 -7.79 3.16 -13.37
C LYS A 95 -6.85 3.59 -14.50
N ASP A 96 -7.02 4.81 -15.01
CA ASP A 96 -6.13 5.35 -16.04
C ASP A 96 -4.71 5.55 -15.51
N GLU A 97 -4.58 6.07 -14.29
CA GLU A 97 -3.28 6.21 -13.65
C GLU A 97 -2.63 4.84 -13.39
N LEU A 98 -3.41 3.86 -12.94
CA LEU A 98 -2.92 2.49 -12.75
C LEU A 98 -2.41 1.89 -14.06
N LYS A 99 -3.11 2.13 -15.16
CA LYS A 99 -2.67 1.70 -16.50
C LYS A 99 -1.30 2.29 -16.83
N GLU A 100 -1.11 3.59 -16.57
CA GLU A 100 0.19 4.24 -16.80
C GLU A 100 1.30 3.64 -15.93
N ILE A 101 1.00 3.36 -14.67
CA ILE A 101 1.95 2.71 -13.76
C ILE A 101 2.37 1.33 -14.30
N ILE A 102 1.40 0.53 -14.75
CA ILE A 102 1.67 -0.81 -15.30
C ILE A 102 2.50 -0.71 -16.58
N MET A 103 2.18 0.23 -17.47
CA MET A 103 2.95 0.43 -18.70
C MET A 103 4.39 0.86 -18.40
N GLN A 104 4.57 1.78 -17.47
CA GLN A 104 5.90 2.23 -17.06
C GLN A 104 6.71 1.07 -16.46
N ALA A 105 6.10 0.30 -15.56
CA ALA A 105 6.76 -0.85 -14.95
C ALA A 105 7.08 -1.93 -15.99
N THR A 106 6.20 -2.16 -16.96
CA THR A 106 6.43 -3.13 -18.03
C THR A 106 7.68 -2.78 -18.84
N ALA A 107 7.91 -1.51 -19.10
CA ALA A 107 9.08 -1.05 -19.85
C ALA A 107 10.41 -1.41 -19.17
N TYR A 108 10.44 -1.44 -17.85
CA TYR A 108 11.66 -1.70 -17.07
C TYR A 108 11.71 -3.11 -16.46
N CYS A 109 10.56 -3.74 -16.23
CA CYS A 109 10.49 -5.07 -15.60
C CYS A 109 10.18 -6.20 -16.57
N GLY A 110 9.75 -5.86 -17.80
CA GLY A 110 9.43 -6.82 -18.84
C GLY A 110 7.95 -7.17 -18.94
N ALA A 111 7.55 -7.70 -20.10
CA ALA A 111 6.18 -8.04 -20.42
C ALA A 111 5.55 -9.07 -19.47
N PRO A 112 6.27 -10.10 -18.99
CA PRO A 112 5.67 -11.04 -18.02
C PRO A 112 5.18 -10.37 -16.73
N ALA A 113 5.97 -9.44 -16.18
CA ALA A 113 5.56 -8.69 -15.00
C ALA A 113 4.36 -7.78 -15.28
N GLY A 114 4.35 -7.11 -16.43
CA GLY A 114 3.24 -6.25 -16.87
C GLY A 114 1.94 -7.04 -17.08
N ASN A 115 2.03 -8.19 -17.71
CA ASN A 115 0.86 -9.06 -17.91
C ASN A 115 0.30 -9.55 -16.59
N HIS A 116 1.17 -9.95 -15.67
CA HIS A 116 0.73 -10.39 -14.34
C HIS A 116 0.09 -9.25 -13.56
N ALA A 117 0.70 -8.05 -13.58
CA ALA A 117 0.14 -6.87 -12.92
C ALA A 117 -1.25 -6.53 -13.47
N THR A 118 -1.43 -6.63 -14.78
CA THR A 118 -2.72 -6.40 -15.45
C THR A 118 -3.78 -7.38 -14.93
N HIS A 119 -3.45 -8.66 -14.88
CA HIS A 119 -4.35 -9.69 -14.35
C HIS A 119 -4.72 -9.41 -12.89
N GLU A 120 -3.74 -9.09 -12.05
CA GLU A 120 -3.97 -8.81 -10.64
C GLU A 120 -4.81 -7.54 -10.44
N ALA A 121 -4.62 -6.52 -11.27
CA ALA A 121 -5.45 -5.31 -11.25
C ALA A 121 -6.90 -5.64 -11.59
N GLU A 122 -7.14 -6.43 -12.64
CA GLU A 122 -8.48 -6.84 -13.04
C GLU A 122 -9.17 -7.69 -11.97
N GLU A 123 -8.43 -8.57 -11.31
CA GLU A 123 -8.96 -9.34 -10.17
C GLU A 123 -9.36 -8.42 -9.01
N ALA A 124 -8.56 -7.39 -8.72
CA ALA A 124 -8.90 -6.39 -7.71
C ALA A 124 -10.19 -5.64 -8.08
N PHE A 125 -10.38 -5.29 -9.36
CA PHE A 125 -11.61 -4.64 -9.81
C PHE A 125 -12.83 -5.53 -9.61
N LYS A 126 -12.72 -6.83 -9.91
CA LYS A 126 -13.79 -7.81 -9.69
C LYS A 126 -14.16 -7.94 -8.21
N GLU A 127 -13.16 -8.01 -7.34
CA GLU A 127 -13.36 -8.07 -5.88
C GLU A 127 -14.12 -6.83 -5.38
N MET A 128 -13.74 -5.64 -5.85
CA MET A 128 -14.39 -4.39 -5.47
C MET A 128 -15.84 -4.35 -5.95
N ALA A 129 -16.11 -4.75 -7.19
CA ALA A 129 -17.46 -4.80 -7.74
C ALA A 129 -18.33 -5.80 -6.97
N HIS A 130 -17.80 -6.96 -6.60
CA HIS A 130 -18.51 -7.97 -5.80
C HIS A 130 -18.86 -7.43 -4.41
N ASN A 131 -17.93 -6.73 -3.75
CA ASN A 131 -18.17 -6.16 -2.43
C ASN A 131 -19.23 -5.05 -2.44
N VAL A 132 -19.27 -4.25 -3.51
CA VAL A 132 -20.29 -3.21 -3.68
C VAL A 132 -21.68 -3.82 -3.92
N ALA A 133 -21.75 -4.99 -4.57
CA ALA A 133 -23.01 -5.69 -4.86
C ALA A 133 -23.62 -6.37 -3.62
N LYS A 134 -22.89 -6.47 -2.53
CA LYS A 134 -23.36 -6.95 -1.25
C LYS A 134 -23.86 -5.79 -0.42
#